data_b40e70fc49d572fdcc57cc7dc9ac59bc
#
_entry.id   b40e70fc49d572fdcc57cc7dc9ac59bc
#
_cell.length_a   1.000
_cell.length_b   1.000
_cell.length_c   1.000
_cell.angle_alpha   90.00
_cell.angle_beta   90.00
_cell.angle_gamma   90.00
#
_symmetry.space_group_name_H-M   'P 1'
#
loop_
_entity.id
_entity.type
_entity.pdbx_description
1 polymer ?
#
loop_
_entity_poly.entity_id
_entity_poly.type
_entity_poly.pdbx_seq_one_letter_code
_entity_poly.pdbx_strand_id
1 'polypeptide(L)'
;MLLRLIRRRVSPSFQSQPSKLSPLRFSTTASPAERLYNHLQRCTSNNLEKELASTKVKIDASCINEVIRRCQPNQFRSGLRFFIWAGTQSGHRHSPYMYTKACDFLEIRANPDLIKDVVESYKKDECFVSVKTMRIVLSLCGQAKLADEALWVLRKFPEFELCADTVAYNVVVRLFADKGDMSVAVELMEEMESFDLCPDVMTYTSLINGFCNVGKVDEAWKIAKGMSKNGCVLNTVTYSRILEGVCKCGEMERALELLAEMEKEEDGFISPNAVTYTLVIQAFVEKKRVREALMVLDRMGDRGCLPNRVTASVLIQGVLENGEDVKDLSKLIDKLVKLGGVSLSECFSSATVSLIRLKRWEEAEKMFRLMLVRGIRPDGLACSLVLRELCLLERYHDCFLVYEEIEKADVVSTIDTDIHSVLLLGLCEHGRSWEAAKLAKSMLDKKMRLKVSQVEKIVDALKKTGDEDLMRRLSTS
;
A
#
# COMPACT_ATOMS: atom_id res chain seq x y z
N MET A 1 -8.85 -30.68 31.30
CA MET A 1 -9.06 -30.99 32.74
C MET A 1 -9.07 -29.67 33.46
N LEU A 2 -10.09 -29.42 34.23
CA LEU A 2 -10.45 -28.21 35.02
C LEU A 2 -11.31 -27.18 34.30
N LEU A 3 -12.53 -27.62 34.01
CA LEU A 3 -13.78 -26.87 34.05
C LEU A 3 -14.47 -27.22 35.38
N ARG A 4 -15.07 -26.24 36.03
CA ARG A 4 -16.25 -26.28 36.93
C ARG A 4 -16.05 -25.50 38.24
N LEU A 5 -17.21 -24.87 38.54
CA LEU A 5 -17.67 -24.25 39.80
C LEU A 5 -17.41 -22.73 39.86
N ILE A 6 -18.48 -21.90 39.75
CA ILE A 6 -19.43 -21.69 40.84
C ILE A 6 -20.80 -21.24 40.26
N ARG A 7 -21.82 -22.04 40.49
CA ARG A 7 -23.22 -21.62 40.57
C ARG A 7 -23.51 -21.16 42.00
N ARG A 8 -24.08 -19.99 42.21
CA ARG A 8 -24.94 -19.73 43.38
C ARG A 8 -26.27 -19.11 42.96
N ARG A 9 -27.30 -19.79 43.39
CA ARG A 9 -28.75 -19.47 43.33
C ARG A 9 -29.05 -18.25 44.21
N VAL A 10 -29.96 -17.39 43.78
CA VAL A 10 -31.03 -16.83 44.61
C VAL A 10 -32.22 -16.50 43.70
N SER A 11 -33.39 -17.04 43.97
CA SER A 11 -34.72 -16.63 43.53
C SER A 11 -35.53 -16.34 44.81
N PRO A 12 -36.80 -15.93 44.80
CA PRO A 12 -37.57 -15.12 43.83
C PRO A 12 -38.40 -13.98 44.49
N SER A 13 -39.24 -13.38 43.69
CA SER A 13 -40.48 -12.61 44.05
C SER A 13 -40.34 -11.11 44.24
N PHE A 14 -40.85 -10.36 43.24
CA PHE A 14 -41.84 -9.32 43.52
C PHE A 14 -42.65 -9.05 42.22
N GLN A 15 -43.93 -9.31 42.28
CA GLN A 15 -44.93 -8.83 41.31
C GLN A 15 -45.10 -7.32 41.51
N SER A 16 -45.08 -6.55 40.43
CA SER A 16 -45.71 -5.25 40.37
C SER A 16 -46.08 -4.89 38.93
N GLN A 17 -47.25 -4.37 38.79
CA GLN A 17 -48.11 -4.02 37.67
C GLN A 17 -47.47 -3.23 36.50
N PRO A 18 -48.16 -3.23 35.32
CA PRO A 18 -47.65 -2.53 34.15
C PRO A 18 -47.87 -1.01 34.27
N SER A 19 -46.80 -0.28 34.42
CA SER A 19 -46.82 1.16 34.33
C SER A 19 -46.74 1.61 32.87
N LYS A 20 -47.64 2.47 32.49
CA LYS A 20 -47.79 3.16 31.19
C LYS A 20 -46.47 3.64 30.67
N LEU A 21 -46.06 3.19 29.49
CA LEU A 21 -44.93 3.70 28.72
C LEU A 21 -45.25 5.15 28.29
N SER A 22 -44.65 6.11 28.97
CA SER A 22 -44.55 7.48 28.51
C SER A 22 -43.66 7.56 27.26
N PRO A 23 -43.93 8.42 26.29
CA PRO A 23 -43.07 8.58 25.11
C PRO A 23 -41.72 9.14 25.56
N LEU A 24 -40.65 8.35 25.36
CA LEU A 24 -39.27 8.75 25.58
C LEU A 24 -38.98 10.00 24.73
N ARG A 25 -38.85 11.15 25.40
CA ARG A 25 -38.30 12.39 24.82
C ARG A 25 -36.91 12.08 24.27
N PHE A 26 -36.76 12.19 22.96
CA PHE A 26 -35.46 12.15 22.30
C PHE A 26 -34.53 13.18 22.91
N SER A 27 -33.40 12.79 23.45
CA SER A 27 -32.32 13.69 23.83
C SER A 27 -31.82 14.36 22.55
N THR A 28 -31.81 15.69 22.53
CA THR A 28 -31.37 16.54 21.41
C THR A 28 -29.89 16.49 21.12
N THR A 29 -29.15 15.49 21.64
CA THR A 29 -27.69 15.33 21.58
C THR A 29 -27.20 14.12 20.78
N ALA A 30 -28.10 13.32 20.17
CA ALA A 30 -27.67 12.16 19.37
C ALA A 30 -26.92 12.60 18.11
N SER A 31 -25.74 12.00 17.88
CA SER A 31 -24.91 12.28 16.71
C SER A 31 -25.65 11.94 15.40
N PRO A 32 -25.29 12.56 14.25
CA PRO A 32 -25.87 12.21 12.96
C PRO A 32 -25.81 10.71 12.66
N ALA A 33 -24.70 10.06 12.97
CA ALA A 33 -24.49 8.62 12.80
C ALA A 33 -25.43 7.79 13.67
N GLU A 34 -25.65 8.20 14.92
CA GLU A 34 -26.55 7.52 15.86
C GLU A 34 -28.02 7.60 15.41
N ARG A 35 -28.44 8.75 14.89
CA ARG A 35 -29.81 8.92 14.34
C ARG A 35 -30.01 7.97 13.15
N LEU A 36 -29.10 7.92 12.20
CA LEU A 36 -29.18 7.06 11.02
C LEU A 36 -29.13 5.57 11.41
N TYR A 37 -28.28 5.21 12.34
CA TYR A 37 -28.20 3.84 12.83
C TYR A 37 -29.50 3.38 13.54
N ASN A 38 -30.10 4.24 14.36
CA ASN A 38 -31.38 3.97 15.00
C ASN A 38 -32.53 3.81 13.99
N HIS A 39 -32.49 4.54 12.85
CA HIS A 39 -33.41 4.29 11.74
C HIS A 39 -33.18 2.91 11.12
N LEU A 40 -31.92 2.55 10.84
CA LEU A 40 -31.57 1.22 10.30
C LEU A 40 -32.08 0.08 11.19
N GLN A 41 -32.07 0.23 12.52
CA GLN A 41 -32.56 -0.77 13.45
C GLN A 41 -34.10 -0.94 13.45
N ARG A 42 -34.82 0.13 13.14
CA ARG A 42 -36.30 0.17 13.19
C ARG A 42 -36.95 -0.20 11.87
N CYS A 43 -36.26 0.03 10.77
CA CYS A 43 -36.81 -0.19 9.44
C CYS A 43 -36.82 -1.69 9.09
N THR A 44 -38.00 -2.23 8.92
CA THR A 44 -38.22 -3.47 8.20
C THR A 44 -38.15 -3.19 6.71
N SER A 45 -37.44 -3.99 5.96
CA SER A 45 -36.86 -3.89 4.61
C SER A 45 -37.48 -3.04 3.50
N ASN A 46 -38.79 -2.79 3.47
CA ASN A 46 -39.47 -2.34 2.25
C ASN A 46 -39.44 -0.81 1.96
N ASN A 47 -38.96 0.03 2.86
CA ASN A 47 -38.96 1.50 2.70
C ASN A 47 -37.70 2.20 3.20
N LEU A 48 -36.60 1.48 3.37
CA LEU A 48 -35.36 1.99 4.00
C LEU A 48 -34.87 3.29 3.34
N GLU A 49 -34.78 3.34 2.01
CA GLU A 49 -34.25 4.50 1.27
C GLU A 49 -35.17 5.71 1.40
N LYS A 50 -36.49 5.49 1.40
CA LYS A 50 -37.48 6.59 1.57
C LYS A 50 -37.43 7.17 2.99
N GLU A 51 -37.30 6.31 4.00
CA GLU A 51 -37.17 6.75 5.39
C GLU A 51 -35.85 7.48 5.64
N LEU A 52 -34.75 6.98 5.11
CA LEU A 52 -33.44 7.65 5.17
C LEU A 52 -33.47 9.03 4.49
N ALA A 53 -34.14 9.15 3.35
CA ALA A 53 -34.31 10.43 2.65
C ALA A 53 -35.12 11.44 3.48
N SER A 54 -36.07 10.97 4.29
CA SER A 54 -36.90 11.82 5.17
C SER A 54 -36.13 12.45 6.32
N THR A 55 -35.00 11.87 6.73
CA THR A 55 -34.21 12.30 7.91
C THR A 55 -33.53 13.65 7.73
N LYS A 56 -33.33 14.13 6.49
CA LYS A 56 -32.62 15.38 6.15
C LYS A 56 -31.26 15.55 6.87
N VAL A 57 -30.61 14.45 7.27
CA VAL A 57 -29.33 14.48 7.96
C VAL A 57 -28.23 14.72 6.93
N LYS A 58 -27.34 15.67 7.20
CA LYS A 58 -26.15 15.87 6.37
C LYS A 58 -25.20 14.68 6.56
N ILE A 59 -24.89 14.01 5.45
CA ILE A 59 -24.08 12.81 5.42
C ILE A 59 -22.64 13.19 5.06
N ASP A 60 -21.69 12.73 5.85
CA ASP A 60 -20.25 12.80 5.56
C ASP A 60 -19.61 11.42 5.65
N ALA A 61 -18.35 11.31 5.22
CA ALA A 61 -17.60 10.05 5.20
C ALA A 61 -17.45 9.44 6.60
N SER A 62 -17.28 10.26 7.63
CA SER A 62 -17.14 9.80 9.02
C SER A 62 -18.45 9.20 9.52
N CYS A 63 -19.56 9.86 9.27
CA CYS A 63 -20.89 9.40 9.63
C CYS A 63 -21.22 8.05 8.99
N ILE A 64 -20.95 7.91 7.68
CA ILE A 64 -21.21 6.65 6.95
C ILE A 64 -20.38 5.50 7.53
N ASN A 65 -19.09 5.70 7.71
CA ASN A 65 -18.20 4.67 8.25
C ASN A 65 -18.61 4.25 9.67
N GLU A 66 -19.03 5.20 10.49
CA GLU A 66 -19.48 4.92 11.86
C GLU A 66 -20.79 4.12 11.88
N VAL A 67 -21.75 4.44 10.99
CA VAL A 67 -22.99 3.68 10.87
C VAL A 67 -22.73 2.24 10.47
N ILE A 68 -21.89 2.03 9.42
CA ILE A 68 -21.58 0.69 8.92
C ILE A 68 -20.82 -0.12 9.97
N ARG A 69 -19.87 0.50 10.69
CA ARG A 69 -19.11 -0.15 11.75
C ARG A 69 -19.98 -0.69 12.88
N ARG A 70 -21.14 -0.07 13.13
CA ARG A 70 -22.07 -0.48 14.18
C ARG A 70 -23.00 -1.62 13.75
N CYS A 71 -23.10 -1.92 12.45
CA CYS A 71 -23.97 -2.96 11.94
C CYS A 71 -23.53 -4.34 12.45
N GLN A 72 -24.48 -5.08 13.01
CA GLN A 72 -24.30 -6.49 13.39
C GLN A 72 -24.52 -7.41 12.18
N PRO A 73 -24.09 -8.68 12.19
CA PRO A 73 -24.24 -9.60 11.06
C PRO A 73 -25.67 -9.71 10.52
N ASN A 74 -26.67 -9.70 11.38
CA ASN A 74 -28.10 -9.71 11.00
C ASN A 74 -28.55 -8.40 10.33
N GLN A 75 -27.73 -7.36 10.34
CA GLN A 75 -28.02 -6.04 9.79
C GLN A 75 -27.17 -5.72 8.54
N PHE A 76 -26.30 -6.62 8.10
CA PHE A 76 -25.39 -6.36 6.98
C PHE A 76 -26.14 -6.00 5.69
N ARG A 77 -27.30 -6.61 5.43
CA ARG A 77 -28.14 -6.25 4.29
C ARG A 77 -28.62 -4.80 4.37
N SER A 78 -29.14 -4.36 5.50
CA SER A 78 -29.58 -2.97 5.70
C SER A 78 -28.41 -2.00 5.69
N GLY A 79 -27.26 -2.38 6.25
CA GLY A 79 -26.00 -1.62 6.22
C GLY A 79 -25.47 -1.42 4.80
N LEU A 80 -25.55 -2.45 3.97
CA LEU A 80 -25.12 -2.37 2.57
C LEU A 80 -26.10 -1.49 1.75
N ARG A 81 -27.40 -1.64 1.95
CA ARG A 81 -28.41 -0.75 1.34
C ARG A 81 -28.20 0.71 1.75
N PHE A 82 -27.90 0.97 3.02
CA PHE A 82 -27.55 2.30 3.52
C PHE A 82 -26.31 2.86 2.83
N PHE A 83 -25.25 2.08 2.70
CA PHE A 83 -24.02 2.50 2.01
C PHE A 83 -24.32 2.88 0.56
N ILE A 84 -25.03 2.02 -0.15
CA ILE A 84 -25.41 2.26 -1.55
C ILE A 84 -26.24 3.56 -1.65
N TRP A 85 -27.27 3.70 -0.81
CA TRP A 85 -28.10 4.90 -0.77
C TRP A 85 -27.30 6.17 -0.49
N ALA A 86 -26.37 6.14 0.49
CA ALA A 86 -25.51 7.27 0.80
C ALA A 86 -24.66 7.71 -0.40
N GLY A 87 -24.16 6.76 -1.17
CA GLY A 87 -23.38 7.03 -2.40
C GLY A 87 -24.22 7.63 -3.55
N THR A 88 -25.54 7.45 -3.55
CA THR A 88 -26.43 8.05 -4.55
C THR A 88 -26.78 9.52 -4.25
N GLN A 89 -26.58 9.98 -3.01
CA GLN A 89 -26.97 11.33 -2.61
C GLN A 89 -26.21 12.41 -3.36
N SER A 90 -26.87 13.55 -3.61
CA SER A 90 -26.26 14.72 -4.23
C SER A 90 -25.21 15.32 -3.31
N GLY A 91 -24.03 15.63 -3.86
CA GLY A 91 -22.92 16.22 -3.09
C GLY A 91 -22.06 15.23 -2.30
N HIS A 92 -22.35 13.92 -2.36
CA HIS A 92 -21.52 12.89 -1.77
C HIS A 92 -21.00 11.88 -2.81
N ARG A 93 -19.71 11.54 -2.72
CA ARG A 93 -19.08 10.48 -3.51
C ARG A 93 -18.22 9.64 -2.58
N HIS A 94 -18.38 8.33 -2.64
CA HIS A 94 -17.54 7.41 -1.89
C HIS A 94 -16.10 7.45 -2.39
N SER A 95 -15.15 7.53 -1.46
CA SER A 95 -13.73 7.37 -1.76
C SER A 95 -13.36 5.88 -1.81
N PRO A 96 -12.23 5.51 -2.44
CA PRO A 96 -11.72 4.12 -2.41
C PRO A 96 -11.58 3.57 -0.98
N TYR A 97 -11.16 4.41 -0.04
CA TYR A 97 -11.06 4.05 1.38
C TYR A 97 -12.42 3.65 1.99
N MET A 98 -13.51 4.35 1.63
CA MET A 98 -14.86 4.02 2.12
C MET A 98 -15.34 2.67 1.59
N TYR A 99 -15.06 2.36 0.32
CA TYR A 99 -15.36 1.04 -0.25
C TYR A 99 -14.58 -0.07 0.47
N THR A 100 -13.28 0.15 0.78
CA THR A 100 -12.49 -0.81 1.58
C THR A 100 -13.13 -1.04 2.93
N LYS A 101 -13.47 0.03 3.65
CA LYS A 101 -14.12 -0.06 4.96
C LYS A 101 -15.50 -0.73 4.92
N ALA A 102 -16.30 -0.46 3.89
CA ALA A 102 -17.57 -1.14 3.70
C ALA A 102 -17.38 -2.65 3.48
N CYS A 103 -16.41 -3.06 2.65
CA CYS A 103 -16.07 -4.47 2.45
C CYS A 103 -15.60 -5.15 3.74
N ASP A 104 -14.81 -4.45 4.57
CA ASP A 104 -14.28 -4.99 5.82
C ASP A 104 -15.37 -5.12 6.90
N PHE A 105 -16.16 -4.03 7.13
CA PHE A 105 -17.17 -4.01 8.20
C PHE A 105 -18.43 -4.85 7.91
N LEU A 106 -18.81 -4.99 6.64
CA LEU A 106 -19.93 -5.80 6.22
C LEU A 106 -19.51 -7.22 5.76
N GLU A 107 -18.24 -7.57 5.93
CA GLU A 107 -17.66 -8.88 5.61
C GLU A 107 -18.00 -9.37 4.19
N ILE A 108 -18.07 -8.46 3.20
CA ILE A 108 -18.52 -8.75 1.84
C ILE A 108 -17.67 -9.85 1.19
N ARG A 109 -16.33 -9.88 1.49
CA ARG A 109 -15.44 -10.93 0.96
C ARG A 109 -15.73 -12.32 1.51
N ALA A 110 -16.19 -12.39 2.76
CA ALA A 110 -16.55 -13.66 3.41
C ALA A 110 -17.97 -14.11 3.03
N ASN A 111 -18.85 -13.16 2.71
CA ASN A 111 -20.22 -13.41 2.31
C ASN A 111 -20.58 -12.65 1.02
N PRO A 112 -20.16 -13.15 -0.16
CA PRO A 112 -20.43 -12.52 -1.45
C PRO A 112 -21.93 -12.48 -1.81
N ASP A 113 -22.70 -13.44 -1.33
CA ASP A 113 -24.16 -13.53 -1.61
C ASP A 113 -24.94 -12.33 -1.07
N LEU A 114 -24.37 -11.60 -0.09
CA LEU A 114 -24.94 -10.35 0.42
C LEU A 114 -25.20 -9.33 -0.71
N ILE A 115 -24.34 -9.30 -1.73
CA ILE A 115 -24.52 -8.42 -2.89
C ILE A 115 -25.74 -8.83 -3.69
N LYS A 116 -25.90 -10.14 -3.96
CA LYS A 116 -27.04 -10.69 -4.69
C LYS A 116 -28.34 -10.43 -3.93
N ASP A 117 -28.33 -10.71 -2.63
CA ASP A 117 -29.49 -10.49 -1.75
C ASP A 117 -29.97 -9.04 -1.76
N VAL A 118 -29.02 -8.08 -1.75
CA VAL A 118 -29.38 -6.65 -1.79
C VAL A 118 -29.93 -6.25 -3.15
N VAL A 119 -29.31 -6.67 -4.26
CA VAL A 119 -29.79 -6.35 -5.62
C VAL A 119 -31.19 -6.97 -5.85
N GLU A 120 -31.40 -8.23 -5.46
CA GLU A 120 -32.72 -8.87 -5.55
C GLU A 120 -33.76 -8.20 -4.68
N SER A 121 -33.35 -7.70 -3.49
CA SER A 121 -34.27 -6.97 -2.64
C SER A 121 -34.76 -5.67 -3.27
N TYR A 122 -33.95 -4.97 -4.03
CA TYR A 122 -34.39 -3.77 -4.75
C TYR A 122 -35.50 -4.08 -5.74
N LYS A 123 -35.42 -5.23 -6.44
CA LYS A 123 -36.47 -5.67 -7.36
C LYS A 123 -37.75 -6.06 -6.60
N LYS A 124 -37.61 -6.83 -5.52
CA LYS A 124 -38.74 -7.28 -4.70
C LYS A 124 -39.47 -6.13 -4.02
N ASP A 125 -38.73 -5.12 -3.54
CA ASP A 125 -39.24 -3.97 -2.83
C ASP A 125 -39.66 -2.83 -3.78
N GLU A 126 -39.63 -3.06 -5.11
CA GLU A 126 -39.93 -2.04 -6.15
C GLU A 126 -39.19 -0.71 -5.95
N CYS A 127 -37.95 -0.78 -5.48
CA CYS A 127 -37.14 0.40 -5.22
C CYS A 127 -36.65 1.02 -6.54
N PHE A 128 -36.60 2.35 -6.56
CA PHE A 128 -35.97 3.05 -7.69
C PHE A 128 -34.47 2.77 -7.71
N VAL A 129 -33.99 2.11 -8.75
CA VAL A 129 -32.59 1.80 -9.02
C VAL A 129 -32.12 2.66 -10.19
N SER A 130 -30.94 3.27 -10.06
CA SER A 130 -30.31 4.06 -11.12
C SER A 130 -29.00 3.40 -11.58
N VAL A 131 -28.48 3.81 -12.73
CA VAL A 131 -27.14 3.40 -13.18
C VAL A 131 -26.08 3.72 -12.12
N LYS A 132 -26.22 4.85 -11.39
CA LYS A 132 -25.33 5.20 -10.29
C LYS A 132 -25.39 4.19 -9.14
N THR A 133 -26.58 3.71 -8.79
CA THR A 133 -26.79 2.65 -7.78
C THR A 133 -26.02 1.38 -8.15
N MET A 134 -26.21 0.89 -9.37
CA MET A 134 -25.53 -0.32 -9.86
C MET A 134 -24.02 -0.14 -9.97
N ARG A 135 -23.52 1.04 -10.36
CA ARG A 135 -22.08 1.34 -10.35
C ARG A 135 -21.46 1.29 -8.94
N ILE A 136 -22.19 1.71 -7.91
CA ILE A 136 -21.71 1.60 -6.52
C ILE A 136 -21.59 0.13 -6.13
N VAL A 137 -22.56 -0.69 -6.49
CA VAL A 137 -22.51 -2.15 -6.27
C VAL A 137 -21.33 -2.78 -7.00
N LEU A 138 -21.13 -2.46 -8.30
CA LEU A 138 -19.98 -2.93 -9.07
C LEU A 138 -18.65 -2.46 -8.47
N SER A 139 -18.59 -1.22 -7.94
CA SER A 139 -17.39 -0.72 -7.26
C SER A 139 -17.08 -1.48 -5.97
N LEU A 140 -18.10 -1.94 -5.25
CA LEU A 140 -17.93 -2.83 -4.09
C LEU A 140 -17.39 -4.19 -4.52
N CYS A 141 -17.94 -4.79 -5.59
CA CYS A 141 -17.41 -6.03 -6.18
C CYS A 141 -15.93 -5.83 -6.58
N GLY A 142 -15.61 -4.69 -7.21
CA GLY A 142 -14.24 -4.32 -7.59
C GLY A 142 -13.28 -4.27 -6.41
N GLN A 143 -13.70 -3.65 -5.31
CA GLN A 143 -12.89 -3.54 -4.09
C GLN A 143 -12.78 -4.88 -3.34
N ALA A 144 -13.83 -5.70 -3.38
CA ALA A 144 -13.84 -7.03 -2.79
C ALA A 144 -13.16 -8.09 -3.65
N LYS A 145 -12.84 -7.79 -4.93
CA LYS A 145 -12.31 -8.70 -5.97
C LYS A 145 -13.25 -9.86 -6.30
N LEU A 146 -14.53 -9.57 -6.40
CA LEU A 146 -15.61 -10.52 -6.68
C LEU A 146 -16.01 -10.42 -8.16
N ALA A 147 -15.31 -11.14 -9.04
CA ALA A 147 -15.51 -11.06 -10.49
C ALA A 147 -16.86 -11.67 -10.92
N ASP A 148 -17.22 -12.83 -10.37
CA ASP A 148 -18.43 -13.56 -10.75
C ASP A 148 -19.70 -12.81 -10.30
N GLU A 149 -19.67 -12.23 -9.10
CA GLU A 149 -20.75 -11.37 -8.60
C GLU A 149 -20.87 -10.07 -9.41
N ALA A 150 -19.74 -9.49 -9.82
CA ALA A 150 -19.75 -8.31 -10.67
C ALA A 150 -20.38 -8.60 -12.04
N LEU A 151 -20.06 -9.73 -12.65
CA LEU A 151 -20.69 -10.19 -13.90
C LEU A 151 -22.18 -10.42 -13.70
N TRP A 152 -22.57 -11.09 -12.60
CA TRP A 152 -23.97 -11.28 -12.29
C TRP A 152 -24.71 -9.94 -12.15
N VAL A 153 -24.13 -8.94 -11.44
CA VAL A 153 -24.70 -7.59 -11.32
C VAL A 153 -24.83 -6.93 -12.68
N LEU A 154 -23.82 -7.04 -13.56
CA LEU A 154 -23.85 -6.48 -14.92
C LEU A 154 -25.01 -7.07 -15.73
N ARG A 155 -25.24 -8.38 -15.65
CA ARG A 155 -26.36 -9.08 -16.31
C ARG A 155 -27.73 -8.69 -15.75
N LYS A 156 -27.81 -8.08 -14.58
CA LYS A 156 -29.05 -7.61 -13.95
C LYS A 156 -29.50 -6.22 -14.43
N PHE A 157 -28.67 -5.44 -15.13
CA PHE A 157 -29.05 -4.12 -15.61
C PHE A 157 -30.36 -4.10 -16.42
N PRO A 158 -30.58 -4.99 -17.40
CA PRO A 158 -31.82 -5.02 -18.18
C PRO A 158 -33.07 -5.33 -17.33
N GLU A 159 -32.93 -6.09 -16.24
CA GLU A 159 -34.05 -6.40 -15.34
C GLU A 159 -34.58 -5.17 -14.58
N PHE A 160 -33.79 -4.11 -14.51
CA PHE A 160 -34.15 -2.80 -13.94
C PHE A 160 -34.39 -1.73 -15.02
N GLU A 161 -34.56 -2.15 -16.29
CA GLU A 161 -34.72 -1.23 -17.43
C GLU A 161 -33.53 -0.25 -17.58
N LEU A 162 -32.33 -0.69 -17.20
CA LEU A 162 -31.09 0.10 -17.26
C LEU A 162 -30.17 -0.42 -18.36
N CYS A 163 -29.48 0.50 -19.04
CA CYS A 163 -28.35 0.16 -19.91
C CYS A 163 -27.05 0.33 -19.11
N ALA A 164 -26.21 -0.71 -19.15
CA ALA A 164 -24.86 -0.61 -18.61
C ALA A 164 -24.03 0.32 -19.50
N ASP A 165 -23.13 1.06 -18.88
CA ASP A 165 -22.24 1.98 -19.58
C ASP A 165 -20.78 1.48 -19.58
N THR A 166 -19.90 2.17 -20.32
CA THR A 166 -18.46 1.85 -20.41
C THR A 166 -17.81 1.71 -19.01
N VAL A 167 -18.23 2.53 -18.03
CA VAL A 167 -17.67 2.46 -16.66
C VAL A 167 -18.06 1.16 -15.96
N ALA A 168 -19.30 0.69 -16.13
CA ALA A 168 -19.78 -0.56 -15.55
C ALA A 168 -19.03 -1.75 -16.15
N TYR A 169 -18.90 -1.80 -17.49
CA TYR A 169 -18.12 -2.83 -18.17
C TYR A 169 -16.65 -2.83 -17.75
N ASN A 170 -16.00 -1.66 -17.67
CA ASN A 170 -14.59 -1.54 -17.29
C ASN A 170 -14.29 -2.14 -15.90
N VAL A 171 -15.21 -2.03 -14.95
CA VAL A 171 -15.04 -2.67 -13.64
C VAL A 171 -15.02 -4.19 -13.78
N VAL A 172 -15.93 -4.76 -14.57
CA VAL A 172 -16.05 -6.22 -14.73
C VAL A 172 -14.89 -6.77 -15.55
N VAL A 173 -14.56 -6.13 -16.68
CA VAL A 173 -13.40 -6.50 -17.53
C VAL A 173 -12.12 -6.54 -16.71
N ARG A 174 -11.88 -5.49 -15.89
CA ARG A 174 -10.71 -5.44 -15.02
C ARG A 174 -10.69 -6.59 -14.00
N LEU A 175 -11.83 -6.92 -13.40
CA LEU A 175 -11.90 -8.01 -12.41
C LEU A 175 -11.59 -9.37 -13.02
N PHE A 176 -12.08 -9.66 -14.23
CA PHE A 176 -11.76 -10.90 -14.93
C PHE A 176 -10.30 -10.92 -15.43
N ALA A 177 -9.78 -9.78 -15.89
CA ALA A 177 -8.37 -9.63 -16.23
C ALA A 177 -7.45 -9.84 -15.00
N ASP A 178 -7.81 -9.29 -13.84
CA ASP A 178 -7.07 -9.49 -12.58
C ASP A 178 -7.18 -10.95 -12.07
N LYS A 179 -8.30 -11.62 -12.31
CA LYS A 179 -8.53 -13.06 -12.02
C LYS A 179 -7.74 -13.97 -12.98
N GLY A 180 -7.30 -13.45 -14.13
CA GLY A 180 -6.61 -14.18 -15.19
C GLY A 180 -7.55 -14.89 -16.18
N ASP A 181 -8.84 -14.70 -16.06
CA ASP A 181 -9.84 -15.25 -17.00
C ASP A 181 -9.99 -14.32 -18.20
N MET A 182 -9.01 -14.41 -19.11
CA MET A 182 -8.91 -13.52 -20.26
C MET A 182 -9.97 -13.80 -21.32
N SER A 183 -10.55 -15.01 -21.35
CA SER A 183 -11.62 -15.35 -22.30
C SER A 183 -12.87 -14.50 -22.03
N VAL A 184 -13.32 -14.48 -20.78
CA VAL A 184 -14.48 -13.67 -20.38
C VAL A 184 -14.19 -12.18 -20.50
N ALA A 185 -12.96 -11.74 -20.17
CA ALA A 185 -12.60 -10.32 -20.27
C ALA A 185 -12.65 -9.81 -21.72
N VAL A 186 -12.22 -10.63 -22.70
CA VAL A 186 -12.28 -10.28 -24.12
C VAL A 186 -13.73 -10.33 -24.63
N GLU A 187 -14.50 -11.37 -24.28
CA GLU A 187 -15.92 -11.47 -24.62
C GLU A 187 -16.72 -10.24 -24.15
N LEU A 188 -16.41 -9.73 -22.95
CA LEU A 188 -17.05 -8.52 -22.43
C LEU A 188 -16.65 -7.26 -23.20
N MET A 189 -15.43 -7.18 -23.72
CA MET A 189 -15.03 -6.07 -24.61
C MET A 189 -15.77 -6.15 -25.94
N GLU A 190 -15.87 -7.34 -26.56
CA GLU A 190 -16.62 -7.56 -27.79
C GLU A 190 -18.12 -7.27 -27.61
N GLU A 191 -18.66 -7.64 -26.44
CA GLU A 191 -20.04 -7.31 -26.07
C GLU A 191 -20.26 -5.79 -25.96
N MET A 192 -19.31 -5.02 -25.35
CA MET A 192 -19.38 -3.56 -25.33
C MET A 192 -19.52 -2.98 -26.75
N GLU A 193 -18.68 -3.45 -27.67
CA GLU A 193 -18.72 -3.00 -29.08
C GLU A 193 -20.06 -3.32 -29.74
N SER A 194 -20.67 -4.46 -29.42
CA SER A 194 -21.98 -4.87 -29.95
C SER A 194 -23.13 -3.96 -29.45
N PHE A 195 -22.95 -3.28 -28.31
CA PHE A 195 -23.89 -2.29 -27.77
C PHE A 195 -23.52 -0.84 -28.09
N ASP A 196 -22.69 -0.61 -29.13
CA ASP A 196 -22.18 0.72 -29.50
C ASP A 196 -21.43 1.45 -28.35
N LEU A 197 -20.92 0.70 -27.41
CA LEU A 197 -20.07 1.24 -26.34
C LEU A 197 -18.61 1.12 -26.77
N CYS A 198 -17.96 2.26 -27.00
CA CYS A 198 -16.55 2.26 -27.37
C CYS A 198 -15.66 1.87 -26.18
N PRO A 199 -14.82 0.80 -26.32
CA PRO A 199 -13.77 0.53 -25.35
C PRO A 199 -12.83 1.73 -25.22
N ASP A 200 -12.50 2.11 -23.98
CA ASP A 200 -11.63 3.24 -23.69
C ASP A 200 -10.22 2.77 -23.26
N VAL A 201 -9.34 3.73 -22.97
CA VAL A 201 -7.97 3.47 -22.48
C VAL A 201 -7.97 2.53 -21.27
N MET A 202 -8.98 2.62 -20.39
CA MET A 202 -9.08 1.77 -19.20
C MET A 202 -9.41 0.33 -19.55
N THR A 203 -10.30 0.10 -20.51
CA THR A 203 -10.64 -1.22 -21.06
C THR A 203 -9.38 -1.91 -21.60
N TYR A 204 -8.70 -1.24 -22.54
CA TYR A 204 -7.48 -1.76 -23.16
C TYR A 204 -6.36 -2.01 -22.16
N THR A 205 -6.11 -1.06 -21.25
CA THR A 205 -5.07 -1.21 -20.24
C THR A 205 -5.36 -2.38 -19.29
N SER A 206 -6.63 -2.62 -18.94
CA SER A 206 -7.01 -3.76 -18.11
C SER A 206 -6.75 -5.09 -18.81
N LEU A 207 -7.09 -5.21 -20.09
CA LEU A 207 -6.83 -6.41 -20.89
C LEU A 207 -5.32 -6.65 -21.07
N ILE A 208 -4.56 -5.60 -21.42
CA ILE A 208 -3.10 -5.69 -21.57
C ILE A 208 -2.46 -6.17 -20.27
N ASN A 209 -2.84 -5.59 -19.12
CA ASN A 209 -2.34 -6.02 -17.81
C ASN A 209 -2.70 -7.48 -17.51
N GLY A 210 -3.93 -7.89 -17.80
CA GLY A 210 -4.40 -9.26 -17.62
C GLY A 210 -3.60 -10.25 -18.47
N PHE A 211 -3.43 -9.99 -19.78
CA PHE A 211 -2.63 -10.82 -20.66
C PHE A 211 -1.16 -10.91 -20.23
N CYS A 212 -0.56 -9.79 -19.81
CA CYS A 212 0.80 -9.78 -19.28
C CYS A 212 0.91 -10.60 -17.97
N ASN A 213 -0.08 -10.53 -17.09
CA ASN A 213 -0.07 -11.28 -15.83
C ASN A 213 -0.18 -12.81 -16.05
N VAL A 214 -0.90 -13.25 -17.10
CA VAL A 214 -0.99 -14.68 -17.45
C VAL A 214 0.09 -15.14 -18.42
N GLY A 215 1.08 -14.28 -18.73
CA GLY A 215 2.22 -14.60 -19.59
C GLY A 215 1.92 -14.63 -21.08
N LYS A 216 0.75 -14.17 -21.53
CA LYS A 216 0.34 -14.12 -22.95
C LYS A 216 0.70 -12.77 -23.56
N VAL A 217 1.98 -12.46 -23.66
CA VAL A 217 2.48 -11.13 -24.07
C VAL A 217 2.14 -10.82 -25.53
N ASP A 218 2.10 -11.82 -26.40
CA ASP A 218 1.72 -11.64 -27.80
C ASP A 218 0.28 -11.13 -27.95
N GLU A 219 -0.62 -11.67 -27.14
CA GLU A 219 -2.01 -11.22 -27.12
C GLU A 219 -2.12 -9.80 -26.55
N ALA A 220 -1.37 -9.49 -25.49
CA ALA A 220 -1.28 -8.12 -24.95
C ALA A 220 -0.84 -7.14 -26.04
N TRP A 221 0.15 -7.51 -26.85
CA TRP A 221 0.65 -6.69 -27.95
C TRP A 221 -0.36 -6.51 -29.08
N LYS A 222 -1.12 -7.56 -29.43
CA LYS A 222 -2.22 -7.47 -30.41
C LYS A 222 -3.29 -6.50 -29.95
N ILE A 223 -3.69 -6.59 -28.67
CA ILE A 223 -4.67 -5.68 -28.06
C ILE A 223 -4.15 -4.23 -28.08
N ALA A 224 -2.89 -4.01 -27.75
CA ALA A 224 -2.28 -2.67 -27.78
C ALA A 224 -2.27 -2.08 -29.21
N LYS A 225 -1.93 -2.87 -30.24
CA LYS A 225 -2.02 -2.44 -31.63
C LYS A 225 -3.47 -2.16 -32.08
N GLY A 226 -4.43 -2.93 -31.58
CA GLY A 226 -5.86 -2.70 -31.81
C GLY A 226 -6.36 -1.40 -31.20
N MET A 227 -5.87 -1.02 -30.03
CA MET A 227 -6.22 0.21 -29.32
C MET A 227 -6.04 1.46 -30.21
N SER A 228 -4.93 1.54 -30.95
CA SER A 228 -4.65 2.67 -31.84
C SER A 228 -5.66 2.79 -33.01
N LYS A 229 -6.19 1.66 -33.51
CA LYS A 229 -7.18 1.65 -34.59
C LYS A 229 -8.53 2.21 -34.13
N ASN A 230 -8.84 2.07 -32.84
CA ASN A 230 -10.08 2.55 -32.23
C ASN A 230 -9.94 3.96 -31.61
N GLY A 231 -8.93 4.73 -32.05
CA GLY A 231 -8.73 6.13 -31.64
C GLY A 231 -8.16 6.32 -30.25
N CYS A 232 -7.76 5.24 -29.57
CA CYS A 232 -7.09 5.30 -28.28
C CYS A 232 -5.58 5.35 -28.48
N VAL A 233 -4.94 6.43 -28.08
CA VAL A 233 -3.49 6.61 -28.25
C VAL A 233 -2.71 5.74 -27.25
N LEU A 234 -1.77 4.95 -27.78
CA LEU A 234 -0.76 4.28 -26.96
C LEU A 234 0.08 5.33 -26.22
N ASN A 235 0.36 5.09 -24.96
CA ASN A 235 1.18 5.98 -24.14
C ASN A 235 2.31 5.21 -23.45
N THR A 236 3.26 5.94 -22.87
CA THR A 236 4.39 5.36 -22.12
C THR A 236 3.96 4.36 -21.05
N VAL A 237 2.78 4.57 -20.43
CA VAL A 237 2.27 3.65 -19.38
C VAL A 237 1.89 2.30 -19.99
N THR A 238 1.19 2.29 -21.14
CA THR A 238 0.80 1.06 -21.83
C THR A 238 2.03 0.26 -22.28
N TYR A 239 3.00 0.93 -22.91
CA TYR A 239 4.27 0.30 -23.30
C TYR A 239 5.04 -0.25 -22.10
N SER A 240 5.13 0.51 -21.00
CA SER A 240 5.81 0.06 -19.79
C SER A 240 5.15 -1.19 -19.18
N ARG A 241 3.83 -1.33 -19.28
CA ARG A 241 3.10 -2.52 -18.82
C ARG A 241 3.40 -3.75 -19.67
N ILE A 242 3.43 -3.59 -20.99
CA ILE A 242 3.80 -4.69 -21.90
C ILE A 242 5.25 -5.09 -21.66
N LEU A 243 6.13 -4.11 -21.54
CA LEU A 243 7.56 -4.32 -21.25
C LEU A 243 7.76 -5.07 -19.93
N GLU A 244 7.00 -4.71 -18.89
CA GLU A 244 6.99 -5.43 -17.61
C GLU A 244 6.55 -6.91 -17.78
N GLY A 245 5.50 -7.14 -18.60
CA GLY A 245 5.05 -8.50 -18.93
C GLY A 245 6.11 -9.31 -19.66
N VAL A 246 6.75 -8.74 -20.68
CA VAL A 246 7.86 -9.36 -21.44
C VAL A 246 9.02 -9.71 -20.51
N CYS A 247 9.41 -8.78 -19.63
CA CYS A 247 10.48 -8.98 -18.67
C CYS A 247 10.16 -10.13 -17.68
N LYS A 248 8.92 -10.21 -17.18
CA LYS A 248 8.45 -11.29 -16.30
C LYS A 248 8.50 -12.66 -16.97
N CYS A 249 8.14 -12.73 -18.26
CA CYS A 249 8.24 -13.95 -19.07
C CYS A 249 9.68 -14.33 -19.36
N GLY A 250 10.64 -13.42 -19.16
CA GLY A 250 12.07 -13.67 -19.39
C GLY A 250 12.51 -13.47 -20.85
N GLU A 251 11.67 -12.88 -21.70
CA GLU A 251 11.95 -12.58 -23.12
C GLU A 251 12.78 -11.30 -23.25
N MET A 252 14.05 -11.34 -22.77
CA MET A 252 14.89 -10.15 -22.61
C MET A 252 15.26 -9.48 -23.93
N GLU A 253 15.46 -10.25 -25.01
CA GLU A 253 15.76 -9.74 -26.34
C GLU A 253 14.59 -8.92 -26.86
N ARG A 254 13.37 -9.41 -26.66
CA ARG A 254 12.15 -8.69 -27.03
C ARG A 254 11.93 -7.45 -26.19
N ALA A 255 12.31 -7.47 -24.91
CA ALA A 255 12.28 -6.28 -24.05
C ALA A 255 13.20 -5.17 -24.62
N LEU A 256 14.38 -5.52 -25.14
CA LEU A 256 15.28 -4.58 -25.81
C LEU A 256 14.74 -4.05 -27.13
N GLU A 257 14.04 -4.89 -27.91
CA GLU A 257 13.36 -4.48 -29.15
C GLU A 257 12.26 -3.46 -28.86
N LEU A 258 11.38 -3.75 -27.89
CA LEU A 258 10.32 -2.83 -27.46
C LEU A 258 10.88 -1.51 -26.92
N LEU A 259 11.95 -1.58 -26.13
CA LEU A 259 12.63 -0.37 -25.66
C LEU A 259 13.18 0.45 -26.84
N ALA A 260 13.76 -0.22 -27.85
CA ALA A 260 14.26 0.44 -29.06
C ALA A 260 13.12 1.02 -29.93
N GLU A 261 11.94 0.39 -29.96
CA GLU A 261 10.76 0.99 -30.62
C GLU A 261 10.34 2.28 -29.92
N MET A 262 10.23 2.26 -28.57
CA MET A 262 9.91 3.45 -27.79
C MET A 262 10.92 4.58 -28.00
N GLU A 263 12.20 4.25 -28.18
CA GLU A 263 13.27 5.24 -28.40
C GLU A 263 13.25 5.87 -29.80
N LYS A 264 12.62 5.23 -30.79
CA LYS A 264 12.50 5.74 -32.17
C LYS A 264 11.36 6.75 -32.34
N GLU A 265 10.38 6.71 -31.45
CA GLU A 265 9.23 7.62 -31.49
C GLU A 265 9.62 9.04 -31.08
N GLU A 266 9.56 9.96 -32.04
CA GLU A 266 9.96 11.37 -31.85
C GLU A 266 8.86 12.22 -31.19
N ASP A 267 7.60 11.74 -31.21
CA ASP A 267 6.42 12.52 -30.79
C ASP A 267 6.28 12.70 -29.26
N GLY A 268 7.20 12.20 -28.45
CA GLY A 268 7.27 12.41 -26.99
C GLY A 268 6.19 11.68 -26.17
N PHE A 269 5.12 11.20 -26.78
CA PHE A 269 4.03 10.50 -26.06
C PHE A 269 4.41 9.09 -25.60
N ILE A 270 5.37 8.45 -26.25
CA ILE A 270 5.79 7.06 -26.03
C ILE A 270 7.23 6.97 -25.52
N SER A 271 7.94 8.10 -25.45
CA SER A 271 9.35 8.12 -25.05
C SER A 271 9.62 7.41 -23.72
N PRO A 272 10.66 6.55 -23.65
CA PRO A 272 11.03 5.89 -22.41
C PRO A 272 11.42 6.91 -21.35
N ASN A 273 11.02 6.66 -20.11
CA ASN A 273 11.39 7.47 -18.95
C ASN A 273 12.24 6.66 -17.96
N ALA A 274 12.69 7.30 -16.86
CA ALA A 274 13.49 6.64 -15.84
C ALA A 274 12.87 5.36 -15.29
N VAL A 275 11.53 5.30 -15.21
CA VAL A 275 10.81 4.08 -14.73
C VAL A 275 10.94 2.96 -15.77
N THR A 276 10.75 3.27 -17.06
CA THR A 276 10.86 2.29 -18.16
C THR A 276 12.26 1.67 -18.20
N TYR A 277 13.31 2.50 -18.18
CA TYR A 277 14.70 2.02 -18.18
C TYR A 277 15.01 1.21 -16.92
N THR A 278 14.58 1.69 -15.75
CA THR A 278 14.82 0.98 -14.47
C THR A 278 14.19 -0.40 -14.46
N LEU A 279 12.99 -0.54 -15.04
CA LEU A 279 12.29 -1.83 -15.15
C LEU A 279 13.11 -2.84 -15.97
N VAL A 280 13.64 -2.43 -17.13
CA VAL A 280 14.48 -3.29 -17.98
C VAL A 280 15.80 -3.64 -17.27
N ILE A 281 16.45 -2.65 -16.65
CA ILE A 281 17.67 -2.84 -15.85
C ILE A 281 17.42 -3.86 -14.75
N GLN A 282 16.31 -3.71 -13.99
CA GLN A 282 15.96 -4.65 -12.92
C GLN A 282 15.77 -6.06 -13.45
N ALA A 283 15.06 -6.23 -14.56
CA ALA A 283 14.84 -7.53 -15.17
C ALA A 283 16.16 -8.23 -15.60
N PHE A 284 17.12 -7.47 -16.17
CA PHE A 284 18.45 -8.01 -16.48
C PHE A 284 19.23 -8.39 -15.23
N VAL A 285 19.19 -7.57 -14.17
CA VAL A 285 19.84 -7.88 -12.88
C VAL A 285 19.26 -9.15 -12.27
N GLU A 286 17.94 -9.30 -12.22
CA GLU A 286 17.26 -10.52 -11.71
C GLU A 286 17.65 -11.79 -12.49
N LYS A 287 17.95 -11.65 -13.79
CA LYS A 287 18.46 -12.73 -14.64
C LYS A 287 20.00 -12.90 -14.56
N LYS A 288 20.68 -12.16 -13.68
CA LYS A 288 22.15 -12.14 -13.51
C LYS A 288 22.91 -11.70 -14.78
N ARG A 289 22.27 -10.94 -15.65
CA ARG A 289 22.82 -10.38 -16.90
C ARG A 289 23.25 -8.93 -16.66
N VAL A 290 24.16 -8.71 -15.71
CA VAL A 290 24.56 -7.36 -15.25
C VAL A 290 25.21 -6.54 -16.36
N ARG A 291 25.95 -7.16 -17.29
CA ARG A 291 26.57 -6.44 -18.43
C ARG A 291 25.54 -5.78 -19.31
N GLU A 292 24.46 -6.48 -19.61
CA GLU A 292 23.36 -5.93 -20.41
C GLU A 292 22.59 -4.85 -19.63
N ALA A 293 22.43 -5.02 -18.31
CA ALA A 293 21.87 -3.97 -17.47
C ALA A 293 22.69 -2.66 -17.54
N LEU A 294 24.04 -2.79 -17.58
CA LEU A 294 24.93 -1.63 -17.74
C LEU A 294 24.85 -1.00 -19.14
N MET A 295 24.63 -1.81 -20.20
CA MET A 295 24.38 -1.30 -21.55
C MET A 295 23.04 -0.50 -21.61
N VAL A 296 22.01 -0.96 -20.90
CA VAL A 296 20.75 -0.23 -20.80
C VAL A 296 20.93 1.10 -20.04
N LEU A 297 21.79 1.12 -19.02
CA LEU A 297 22.14 2.37 -18.34
C LEU A 297 22.85 3.36 -19.29
N ASP A 298 23.73 2.88 -20.18
CA ASP A 298 24.36 3.73 -21.21
C ASP A 298 23.31 4.33 -22.14
N ARG A 299 22.41 3.50 -22.68
CA ARG A 299 21.30 3.97 -23.52
C ARG A 299 20.44 5.03 -22.81
N MET A 300 20.16 4.81 -21.51
CA MET A 300 19.42 5.76 -20.68
C MET A 300 20.14 7.12 -20.62
N GLY A 301 21.46 7.11 -20.40
CA GLY A 301 22.29 8.33 -20.37
C GLY A 301 22.35 9.02 -21.72
N ASP A 302 22.57 8.28 -22.82
CA ASP A 302 22.65 8.79 -24.19
C ASP A 302 21.37 9.51 -24.62
N ARG A 303 20.21 9.09 -24.06
CA ARG A 303 18.90 9.74 -24.27
C ARG A 303 18.61 10.88 -23.29
N GLY A 304 19.58 11.29 -22.48
CA GLY A 304 19.41 12.35 -21.48
C GLY A 304 18.45 11.99 -20.35
N CYS A 305 18.09 10.72 -20.21
CA CYS A 305 17.24 10.25 -19.12
C CYS A 305 18.12 9.97 -17.89
N LEU A 306 17.92 10.71 -16.81
CA LEU A 306 18.76 10.61 -15.62
C LEU A 306 18.39 9.38 -14.78
N PRO A 307 19.38 8.56 -14.33
CA PRO A 307 19.14 7.50 -13.39
C PRO A 307 18.65 8.08 -12.05
N ASN A 308 17.73 7.37 -11.40
CA ASN A 308 17.26 7.72 -10.07
C ASN A 308 17.84 6.77 -9.00
N ARG A 309 17.52 7.03 -7.73
CA ARG A 309 17.97 6.21 -6.60
C ARG A 309 17.63 4.73 -6.77
N VAL A 310 16.47 4.40 -7.36
CA VAL A 310 16.06 3.00 -7.58
C VAL A 310 16.96 2.35 -8.62
N THR A 311 17.21 3.03 -9.75
CA THR A 311 18.12 2.58 -10.80
C THR A 311 19.51 2.27 -10.23
N ALA A 312 20.07 3.22 -9.43
CA ALA A 312 21.37 3.04 -8.79
C ALA A 312 21.38 1.85 -7.82
N SER A 313 20.35 1.74 -6.97
CA SER A 313 20.24 0.66 -5.98
C SER A 313 20.18 -0.73 -6.63
N VAL A 314 19.40 -0.87 -7.70
CA VAL A 314 19.27 -2.12 -8.46
C VAL A 314 20.58 -2.52 -9.11
N LEU A 315 21.28 -1.58 -9.78
CA LEU A 315 22.57 -1.86 -10.42
C LEU A 315 23.68 -2.19 -9.41
N ILE A 316 23.77 -1.43 -8.32
CA ILE A 316 24.73 -1.67 -7.25
C ILE A 316 24.50 -3.07 -6.63
N GLN A 317 23.26 -3.41 -6.34
CA GLN A 317 22.91 -4.72 -5.83
C GLN A 317 23.31 -5.83 -6.84
N GLY A 318 22.97 -5.65 -8.13
CA GLY A 318 23.29 -6.63 -9.17
C GLY A 318 24.79 -6.87 -9.35
N VAL A 319 25.60 -5.81 -9.33
CA VAL A 319 27.08 -5.92 -9.39
C VAL A 319 27.61 -6.68 -8.17
N LEU A 320 27.12 -6.38 -6.97
CA LEU A 320 27.56 -7.04 -5.75
C LEU A 320 27.13 -8.51 -5.65
N GLU A 321 25.92 -8.84 -6.13
CA GLU A 321 25.40 -10.22 -6.18
C GLU A 321 26.15 -11.09 -7.22
N ASN A 322 26.65 -10.47 -8.28
CA ASN A 322 27.43 -11.17 -9.31
C ASN A 322 28.87 -11.47 -8.88
N GLY A 323 29.27 -11.04 -7.67
CA GLY A 323 30.60 -11.30 -7.11
C GLY A 323 31.69 -10.41 -7.70
N GLU A 324 31.32 -9.29 -8.34
CA GLU A 324 32.32 -8.34 -8.89
C GLU A 324 33.03 -7.58 -7.75
N ASP A 325 34.27 -7.18 -8.03
CA ASP A 325 35.17 -6.54 -7.06
C ASP A 325 34.74 -5.10 -6.70
N VAL A 326 35.18 -4.62 -5.54
CA VAL A 326 34.95 -3.24 -5.07
C VAL A 326 35.44 -2.20 -6.10
N LYS A 327 36.42 -2.54 -6.94
CA LYS A 327 36.91 -1.67 -8.04
C LYS A 327 35.83 -1.45 -9.12
N ASP A 328 35.09 -2.47 -9.47
CA ASP A 328 34.02 -2.35 -10.47
C ASP A 328 32.83 -1.63 -9.90
N LEU A 329 32.55 -1.81 -8.60
CA LEU A 329 31.56 -1.02 -7.88
C LEU A 329 31.90 0.48 -7.87
N SER A 330 33.19 0.83 -7.65
CA SER A 330 33.60 2.25 -7.67
C SER A 330 33.44 2.90 -9.04
N LYS A 331 33.77 2.16 -10.13
CA LYS A 331 33.53 2.62 -11.50
C LYS A 331 32.05 2.85 -11.79
N LEU A 332 31.19 1.95 -11.30
CA LEU A 332 29.73 2.10 -11.44
C LEU A 332 29.23 3.36 -10.69
N ILE A 333 29.68 3.56 -9.44
CA ILE A 333 29.30 4.73 -8.65
C ILE A 333 29.75 6.02 -9.36
N ASP A 334 30.99 6.07 -9.83
CA ASP A 334 31.50 7.23 -10.56
C ASP A 334 30.68 7.50 -11.84
N LYS A 335 30.30 6.46 -12.56
CA LYS A 335 29.46 6.55 -13.75
C LYS A 335 28.05 7.08 -13.42
N LEU A 336 27.38 6.55 -12.40
CA LEU A 336 26.07 6.98 -11.97
C LEU A 336 26.03 8.45 -11.56
N VAL A 337 27.04 8.87 -10.77
CA VAL A 337 27.17 10.27 -10.33
C VAL A 337 27.48 11.20 -11.51
N LYS A 338 28.33 10.76 -12.46
CA LYS A 338 28.65 11.53 -13.67
C LYS A 338 27.45 11.72 -14.59
N LEU A 339 26.58 10.72 -14.72
CA LEU A 339 25.32 10.84 -15.46
C LEU A 339 24.35 11.85 -14.81
N GLY A 340 24.47 12.08 -13.50
CA GLY A 340 23.58 12.93 -12.74
C GLY A 340 22.34 12.20 -12.25
N GLY A 341 21.47 12.91 -11.51
CA GLY A 341 20.23 12.33 -10.96
C GLY A 341 20.42 11.52 -9.67
N VAL A 342 21.64 11.10 -9.33
CA VAL A 342 21.97 10.38 -8.09
C VAL A 342 23.22 10.96 -7.45
N SER A 343 23.20 11.12 -6.13
CA SER A 343 24.33 11.62 -5.35
C SER A 343 25.29 10.50 -4.91
N LEU A 344 26.53 10.87 -4.59
CA LEU A 344 27.49 9.96 -3.96
C LEU A 344 26.92 9.34 -2.68
N SER A 345 26.22 10.13 -1.88
CA SER A 345 25.55 9.69 -0.64
C SER A 345 24.59 8.53 -0.90
N GLU A 346 23.71 8.67 -1.89
CA GLU A 346 22.73 7.64 -2.25
C GLU A 346 23.40 6.38 -2.78
N CYS A 347 24.43 6.48 -3.60
CA CYS A 347 25.16 5.36 -4.14
C CYS A 347 25.88 4.57 -3.05
N PHE A 348 26.66 5.24 -2.19
CA PHE A 348 27.38 4.60 -1.10
C PHE A 348 26.44 4.00 -0.04
N SER A 349 25.33 4.70 0.29
CA SER A 349 24.31 4.18 1.20
C SER A 349 23.66 2.92 0.63
N SER A 350 23.31 2.91 -0.67
CA SER A 350 22.78 1.73 -1.36
C SER A 350 23.78 0.57 -1.37
N ALA A 351 25.06 0.85 -1.59
CA ALA A 351 26.12 -0.16 -1.55
C ALA A 351 26.25 -0.78 -0.14
N THR A 352 26.29 0.06 0.90
CA THR A 352 26.34 -0.39 2.29
C THR A 352 25.15 -1.30 2.63
N VAL A 353 23.93 -0.85 2.29
CA VAL A 353 22.69 -1.62 2.52
C VAL A 353 22.71 -2.96 1.78
N SER A 354 23.16 -2.98 0.52
CA SER A 354 23.25 -4.19 -0.29
C SER A 354 24.28 -5.17 0.27
N LEU A 355 25.46 -4.69 0.71
CA LEU A 355 26.49 -5.53 1.35
C LEU A 355 25.99 -6.16 2.65
N ILE A 356 25.25 -5.42 3.48
CA ILE A 356 24.64 -5.95 4.70
C ILE A 356 23.63 -7.07 4.35
N ARG A 357 22.75 -6.84 3.38
CA ARG A 357 21.78 -7.85 2.92
C ARG A 357 22.45 -9.12 2.40
N LEU A 358 23.61 -8.98 1.73
CA LEU A 358 24.42 -10.08 1.24
C LEU A 358 25.29 -10.74 2.34
N LYS A 359 25.17 -10.30 3.59
CA LYS A 359 25.97 -10.77 4.74
C LYS A 359 27.50 -10.56 4.58
N ARG A 360 27.89 -9.60 3.74
CA ARG A 360 29.29 -9.18 3.53
C ARG A 360 29.62 -8.03 4.50
N TRP A 361 29.50 -8.31 5.81
CA TRP A 361 29.56 -7.30 6.86
C TRP A 361 30.87 -6.49 6.87
N GLU A 362 32.02 -7.14 6.76
CA GLU A 362 33.32 -6.45 6.82
C GLU A 362 33.46 -5.39 5.71
N GLU A 363 32.94 -5.67 4.54
CA GLU A 363 32.96 -4.76 3.41
C GLU A 363 31.96 -3.62 3.59
N ALA A 364 30.79 -3.94 4.14
CA ALA A 364 29.79 -2.94 4.47
C ALA A 364 30.31 -1.93 5.51
N GLU A 365 30.97 -2.42 6.58
CA GLU A 365 31.56 -1.58 7.61
C GLU A 365 32.67 -0.68 7.03
N LYS A 366 33.58 -1.26 6.19
CA LYS A 366 34.61 -0.48 5.51
C LYS A 366 34.02 0.61 4.61
N MET A 367 32.99 0.28 3.85
CA MET A 367 32.30 1.23 2.97
C MET A 367 31.67 2.37 3.77
N PHE A 368 30.96 2.04 4.84
CA PHE A 368 30.31 3.01 5.71
C PHE A 368 31.32 3.94 6.40
N ARG A 369 32.40 3.38 6.96
CA ARG A 369 33.47 4.20 7.56
C ARG A 369 34.16 5.11 6.53
N LEU A 370 34.32 4.62 5.29
CA LEU A 370 34.88 5.43 4.20
C LEU A 370 33.97 6.64 3.88
N MET A 371 32.63 6.45 3.93
CA MET A 371 31.68 7.57 3.79
C MET A 371 31.93 8.65 4.85
N LEU A 372 31.98 8.24 6.12
CA LEU A 372 32.17 9.16 7.24
C LEU A 372 33.49 9.92 7.14
N VAL A 373 34.58 9.22 6.84
CA VAL A 373 35.91 9.83 6.67
C VAL A 373 35.94 10.84 5.51
N ARG A 374 35.21 10.56 4.42
CA ARG A 374 35.12 11.46 3.26
C ARG A 374 34.12 12.61 3.42
N GLY A 375 33.44 12.68 4.57
CA GLY A 375 32.39 13.68 4.81
C GLY A 375 31.12 13.44 3.97
N ILE A 376 30.93 12.23 3.42
CA ILE A 376 29.73 11.85 2.69
C ILE A 376 28.67 11.48 3.73
N ARG A 377 27.54 12.18 3.75
CA ARG A 377 26.44 11.91 4.68
C ARG A 377 25.70 10.62 4.32
N PRO A 378 25.71 9.58 5.17
CA PRO A 378 24.91 8.37 4.90
C PRO A 378 23.41 8.65 5.09
N ASP A 379 22.56 7.84 4.44
CA ASP A 379 21.12 7.94 4.67
C ASP A 379 20.70 7.21 5.96
N GLY A 380 19.48 7.52 6.45
CA GLY A 380 18.96 6.95 7.69
C GLY A 380 18.85 5.43 7.68
N LEU A 381 18.58 4.81 6.52
CA LEU A 381 18.48 3.37 6.39
C LEU A 381 19.87 2.71 6.56
N ALA A 382 20.90 3.22 5.91
CA ALA A 382 22.27 2.72 6.04
C ALA A 382 22.76 2.88 7.49
N CYS A 383 22.53 4.05 8.11
CA CYS A 383 22.85 4.28 9.52
C CYS A 383 22.16 3.25 10.43
N SER A 384 20.84 3.07 10.25
CA SER A 384 20.03 2.17 11.08
C SER A 384 20.50 0.71 10.95
N LEU A 385 20.81 0.25 9.74
CA LEU A 385 21.25 -1.12 9.52
C LEU A 385 22.65 -1.36 10.07
N VAL A 386 23.59 -0.44 9.86
CA VAL A 386 24.97 -0.57 10.40
C VAL A 386 24.95 -0.62 11.92
N LEU A 387 24.22 0.29 12.57
CA LEU A 387 24.12 0.28 14.05
C LEU A 387 23.43 -0.99 14.56
N ARG A 388 22.41 -1.47 13.86
CA ARG A 388 21.72 -2.72 14.21
C ARG A 388 22.66 -3.94 14.12
N GLU A 389 23.43 -4.05 13.05
CA GLU A 389 24.40 -5.15 12.91
C GLU A 389 25.49 -5.09 13.95
N LEU A 390 26.02 -3.90 14.29
CA LEU A 390 26.99 -3.74 15.39
C LEU A 390 26.40 -4.17 16.73
N CYS A 391 25.14 -3.83 17.01
CA CYS A 391 24.45 -4.30 18.22
C CYS A 391 24.23 -5.81 18.23
N LEU A 392 23.88 -6.44 17.08
CA LEU A 392 23.71 -7.89 16.97
C LEU A 392 25.02 -8.65 17.17
N LEU A 393 26.16 -8.03 16.80
CA LEU A 393 27.50 -8.56 17.03
C LEU A 393 28.04 -8.26 18.43
N GLU A 394 27.23 -7.70 19.32
CA GLU A 394 27.59 -7.27 20.68
C GLU A 394 28.76 -6.27 20.73
N ARG A 395 29.06 -5.59 19.61
CA ARG A 395 30.11 -4.58 19.48
C ARG A 395 29.61 -3.19 19.89
N TYR A 396 29.05 -3.07 21.09
CA TYR A 396 28.36 -1.84 21.56
C TYR A 396 29.30 -0.62 21.66
N HIS A 397 30.56 -0.83 21.99
CA HIS A 397 31.56 0.26 21.99
C HIS A 397 31.76 0.83 20.59
N ASP A 398 32.01 -0.02 19.61
CA ASP A 398 32.19 0.39 18.21
C ASP A 398 30.91 1.03 17.67
N CYS A 399 29.75 0.47 18.05
CA CYS A 399 28.44 1.04 17.72
C CYS A 399 28.27 2.46 18.26
N PHE A 400 28.70 2.71 19.50
CA PHE A 400 28.66 4.04 20.10
C PHE A 400 29.61 5.03 19.38
N LEU A 401 30.82 4.62 19.03
CA LEU A 401 31.75 5.47 18.27
C LEU A 401 31.18 5.84 16.88
N VAL A 402 30.61 4.87 16.17
CA VAL A 402 29.93 5.11 14.89
C VAL A 402 28.72 6.04 15.08
N TYR A 403 27.96 5.87 16.16
CA TYR A 403 26.84 6.74 16.49
C TYR A 403 27.30 8.20 16.70
N GLU A 404 28.41 8.45 17.40
CA GLU A 404 28.97 9.78 17.59
C GLU A 404 29.40 10.43 16.25
N GLU A 405 29.97 9.63 15.34
CA GLU A 405 30.34 10.12 14.01
C GLU A 405 29.09 10.49 13.18
N ILE A 406 28.02 9.69 13.26
CA ILE A 406 26.73 9.98 12.63
C ILE A 406 26.09 11.24 13.26
N GLU A 407 26.23 11.42 14.58
CA GLU A 407 25.74 12.61 15.28
C GLU A 407 26.45 13.89 14.81
N LYS A 408 27.76 13.85 14.62
CA LYS A 408 28.54 14.96 14.05
C LYS A 408 28.11 15.30 12.62
N ALA A 409 27.64 14.31 11.87
CA ALA A 409 27.12 14.48 10.50
C ALA A 409 25.68 15.00 10.44
N ASP A 410 25.01 15.20 11.61
CA ASP A 410 23.63 15.68 11.74
C ASP A 410 22.57 14.80 11.04
N VAL A 411 22.73 13.48 11.11
CA VAL A 411 21.83 12.48 10.47
C VAL A 411 21.04 11.66 11.49
N VAL A 412 21.26 11.88 12.79
CA VAL A 412 20.65 11.06 13.89
C VAL A 412 19.13 11.07 13.86
N SER A 413 18.48 12.17 13.47
CA SER A 413 17.02 12.27 13.39
C SER A 413 16.36 11.31 12.39
N THR A 414 17.14 10.73 11.50
CA THR A 414 16.66 9.79 10.46
C THR A 414 16.86 8.31 10.85
N ILE A 415 17.49 8.05 12.01
CA ILE A 415 17.72 6.69 12.52
C ILE A 415 16.46 6.17 13.19
N ASP A 416 16.22 4.87 13.05
CA ASP A 416 15.10 4.17 13.70
C ASP A 416 15.21 4.29 15.24
N THR A 417 14.14 4.76 15.87
CA THR A 417 14.12 5.02 17.33
C THR A 417 14.37 3.76 18.19
N ASP A 418 14.02 2.58 17.69
CA ASP A 418 14.25 1.33 18.41
C ASP A 418 15.74 1.02 18.59
N ILE A 419 16.60 1.44 17.64
CA ILE A 419 18.04 1.19 17.68
C ILE A 419 18.70 1.94 18.83
N HIS A 420 18.28 3.17 19.09
CA HIS A 420 18.80 3.93 20.24
C HIS A 420 18.56 3.21 21.56
N SER A 421 17.37 2.63 21.72
CA SER A 421 17.00 1.87 22.91
C SER A 421 17.81 0.57 23.05
N VAL A 422 18.06 -0.12 21.94
CA VAL A 422 18.89 -1.36 21.92
C VAL A 422 20.34 -1.05 22.26
N LEU A 423 20.91 -0.01 21.64
CA LEU A 423 22.27 0.43 21.92
C LEU A 423 22.45 0.86 23.36
N LEU A 424 21.52 1.67 23.89
CA LEU A 424 21.58 2.14 25.28
C LEU A 424 21.53 0.97 26.26
N LEU A 425 20.62 0.02 26.04
CA LEU A 425 20.51 -1.17 26.89
C LEU A 425 21.79 -2.02 26.83
N GLY A 426 22.30 -2.28 25.63
CA GLY A 426 23.54 -3.06 25.44
C GLY A 426 24.77 -2.41 26.11
N LEU A 427 24.90 -1.08 26.02
CA LEU A 427 25.96 -0.34 26.73
C LEU A 427 25.83 -0.50 28.24
N CYS A 428 24.60 -0.44 28.79
CA CYS A 428 24.33 -0.66 30.20
C CYS A 428 24.70 -2.07 30.67
N GLU A 429 24.29 -3.10 29.90
CA GLU A 429 24.54 -4.52 30.22
C GLU A 429 26.04 -4.86 30.17
N HIS A 430 26.81 -4.22 29.28
CA HIS A 430 28.26 -4.42 29.18
C HIS A 430 29.09 -3.48 30.03
N GLY A 431 28.49 -2.78 30.99
CA GLY A 431 29.19 -1.93 31.98
C GLY A 431 29.79 -0.64 31.42
N ARG A 432 29.39 -0.22 30.20
CA ARG A 432 29.83 1.02 29.52
C ARG A 432 29.02 2.24 30.02
N SER A 433 29.00 2.45 31.34
CA SER A 433 28.12 3.43 32.00
C SER A 433 28.31 4.87 31.49
N TRP A 434 29.55 5.28 31.18
CA TRP A 434 29.83 6.63 30.67
C TRP A 434 29.24 6.86 29.25
N GLU A 435 29.42 5.88 28.37
CA GLU A 435 28.88 5.92 27.01
C GLU A 435 27.35 5.89 27.02
N ALA A 436 26.79 5.06 27.91
CA ALA A 436 25.34 4.96 28.12
C ALA A 436 24.76 6.30 28.62
N ALA A 437 25.42 6.96 29.56
CA ALA A 437 25.00 8.27 30.08
C ALA A 437 25.03 9.34 29.00
N LYS A 438 26.08 9.36 28.17
CA LYS A 438 26.22 10.32 27.07
C LYS A 438 25.14 10.11 26.01
N LEU A 439 24.85 8.85 25.65
CA LEU A 439 23.77 8.50 24.71
C LEU A 439 22.40 8.89 25.27
N ALA A 440 22.11 8.55 26.53
CA ALA A 440 20.85 8.87 27.20
C ALA A 440 20.60 10.39 27.23
N LYS A 441 21.65 11.17 27.51
CA LYS A 441 21.58 12.66 27.47
C LYS A 441 21.24 13.16 26.06
N SER A 442 21.93 12.67 25.02
CA SER A 442 21.65 13.04 23.63
C SER A 442 20.19 12.69 23.23
N MET A 443 19.68 11.52 23.66
CA MET A 443 18.29 11.11 23.40
C MET A 443 17.27 12.05 24.09
N LEU A 444 17.51 12.43 25.34
CA LEU A 444 16.64 13.36 26.07
C LEU A 444 16.64 14.76 25.44
N ASP A 445 17.81 15.26 25.07
CA ASP A 445 17.94 16.59 24.45
C ASP A 445 17.22 16.65 23.08
N LYS A 446 17.16 15.51 22.38
CA LYS A 446 16.42 15.35 21.11
C LYS A 446 14.94 14.93 21.30
N LYS A 447 14.45 14.89 22.55
CA LYS A 447 13.08 14.51 22.93
C LYS A 447 12.67 13.12 22.39
N MET A 448 13.58 12.18 22.32
CA MET A 448 13.32 10.80 21.95
C MET A 448 12.71 10.05 23.16
N ARG A 449 11.62 9.29 22.92
CA ARG A 449 10.95 8.53 23.98
C ARG A 449 11.61 7.17 24.18
N LEU A 450 11.91 6.85 25.44
CA LEU A 450 12.33 5.51 25.85
C LEU A 450 11.11 4.62 26.13
N LYS A 451 11.26 3.32 25.92
CA LYS A 451 10.21 2.35 26.31
C LYS A 451 10.19 2.22 27.84
N VAL A 452 9.04 2.41 28.43
CA VAL A 452 8.84 2.37 29.91
C VAL A 452 9.45 1.10 30.55
N SER A 453 9.33 -0.05 29.87
CA SER A 453 9.90 -1.33 30.34
C SER A 453 11.43 -1.38 30.41
N GLN A 454 12.13 -0.42 29.81
CA GLN A 454 13.60 -0.36 29.78
C GLN A 454 14.16 0.70 30.73
N VAL A 455 13.33 1.69 31.12
CA VAL A 455 13.77 2.83 31.93
C VAL A 455 14.36 2.38 33.25
N GLU A 456 13.75 1.43 33.96
CA GLU A 456 14.25 0.93 35.26
C GLU A 456 15.63 0.31 35.12
N LYS A 457 15.86 -0.54 34.15
CA LYS A 457 17.16 -1.19 33.88
C LYS A 457 18.25 -0.16 33.57
N ILE A 458 17.89 0.85 32.76
CA ILE A 458 18.80 1.92 32.35
C ILE A 458 19.17 2.78 33.56
N VAL A 459 18.19 3.17 34.38
CA VAL A 459 18.42 3.95 35.60
C VAL A 459 19.32 3.20 36.60
N ASP A 460 19.09 1.91 36.81
CA ASP A 460 19.91 1.08 37.69
C ASP A 460 21.37 0.96 37.18
N ALA A 461 21.57 0.81 35.91
CA ALA A 461 22.90 0.75 35.30
C ALA A 461 23.63 2.11 35.42
N LEU A 462 22.90 3.22 35.31
CA LEU A 462 23.43 4.58 35.38
C LEU A 462 23.69 5.07 36.80
N LYS A 463 23.19 4.40 37.85
CA LYS A 463 23.51 4.73 39.23
C LYS A 463 25.02 4.79 39.52
N LYS A 464 25.80 4.01 38.78
CA LYS A 464 27.27 4.00 38.88
C LYS A 464 27.93 5.26 38.33
N THR A 465 27.25 6.06 37.53
CA THR A 465 27.80 7.31 36.94
C THR A 465 27.68 8.51 37.87
N GLY A 466 26.83 8.45 38.91
CA GLY A 466 26.61 9.54 39.87
C GLY A 466 25.84 10.75 39.31
N ASP A 467 25.30 10.69 38.10
CA ASP A 467 24.53 11.78 37.46
C ASP A 467 23.06 11.72 37.88
N GLU A 468 22.75 12.32 39.06
CA GLU A 468 21.39 12.35 39.63
C GLU A 468 20.38 13.11 38.75
N ASP A 469 20.81 14.15 38.05
CA ASP A 469 19.93 14.93 37.17
C ASP A 469 19.50 14.13 35.94
N LEU A 470 20.40 13.39 35.33
CA LEU A 470 20.10 12.48 34.23
C LEU A 470 19.11 11.39 34.66
N MET A 471 19.30 10.80 35.84
CA MET A 471 18.40 9.77 36.37
C MET A 471 16.99 10.31 36.64
N ARG A 472 16.87 11.52 37.18
CA ARG A 472 15.58 12.18 37.41
C ARG A 472 14.86 12.47 36.09
N ARG A 473 15.56 12.98 35.07
CA ARG A 473 15.01 13.29 33.74
C ARG A 473 14.53 12.02 33.04
N LEU A 474 15.26 10.91 33.14
CA LEU A 474 14.88 9.60 32.61
C LEU A 474 13.63 9.01 33.26
N SER A 475 13.46 9.22 34.59
CA SER A 475 12.30 8.71 35.35
C SER A 475 11.01 9.50 35.05
N THR A 476 11.12 10.71 34.46
CA THR A 476 9.99 11.60 34.16
C THR A 476 9.61 11.63 32.67
N SER A 477 10.37 11.00 31.80
CA SER A 477 10.16 10.92 30.33
C SER A 477 9.47 9.62 29.93
#